data_b07ae26fa33309b23d7059c1a4ce2ed0
#
_entry.id   b07ae26fa33309b23d7059c1a4ce2ed0
#
_cell.length_a   1.000
_cell.length_b   1.000
_cell.length_c   1.000
_cell.angle_alpha   90.00
_cell.angle_beta   90.00
_cell.angle_gamma   90.00
#
_symmetry.space_group_name_H-M   'P 1'
#
loop_
_entity.id
_entity.type
_entity.pdbx_description
1 polymer ?
#
loop_
_entity_poly.entity_id
_entity_poly.type
_entity_poly.pdbx_seq_one_letter_code
_entity_poly.pdbx_strand_id
1 'polypeptide(L)'
;MNAIITVVGSDKVGIIAKVSQFLSEHKINIADITQTILSGNFVMRMMVELTASDISIDELRNAMEKLSSEMGVEINIMSEKVFSAMHRV
;
A
#
# COMPACT_ATOMS: atom_id res chain seq x y z
N MET A 1 -13.37 6.03 -3.09
CA MET A 1 -13.04 4.62 -2.91
C MET A 1 -11.75 4.48 -2.13
N ASN A 2 -11.72 3.56 -1.19
CA ASN A 2 -10.55 3.34 -0.35
C ASN A 2 -9.93 1.98 -0.64
N ALA A 3 -8.63 1.88 -0.40
CA ALA A 3 -7.89 0.64 -0.58
C ALA A 3 -6.94 0.42 0.60
N ILE A 4 -6.59 -0.84 0.82
CA ILE A 4 -5.62 -1.23 1.85
C ILE A 4 -4.38 -1.73 1.11
N ILE A 5 -3.24 -1.13 1.42
CA ILE A 5 -1.95 -1.55 0.86
C ILE A 5 -1.14 -2.17 1.98
N THR A 6 -0.67 -3.40 1.76
CA THR A 6 0.18 -4.10 2.72
C THR A 6 1.53 -4.35 2.07
N VAL A 7 2.60 -3.96 2.75
CA VAL A 7 3.97 -4.13 2.26
C VAL A 7 4.78 -4.91 3.28
N VAL A 8 5.52 -5.91 2.80
CA VAL A 8 6.43 -6.70 3.64
C VAL A 8 7.80 -6.70 2.99
N GLY A 9 8.81 -6.31 3.73
CA GLY A 9 10.18 -6.28 3.21
C GLY A 9 11.18 -5.94 4.30
N SER A 10 12.46 -5.81 3.92
CA SER A 10 13.53 -5.56 4.87
C SER A 10 14.03 -4.12 4.89
N ASP A 11 13.83 -3.36 3.82
CA ASP A 11 14.31 -1.98 3.72
C ASP A 11 13.19 -0.99 4.04
N LYS A 12 13.00 -0.73 5.33
CA LYS A 12 11.96 0.17 5.82
C LYS A 12 12.02 1.55 5.15
N VAL A 13 13.21 2.14 5.10
CA VAL A 13 13.37 3.51 4.59
C VAL A 13 13.04 3.57 3.11
N GLY A 14 13.56 2.64 2.33
CA GLY A 14 13.28 2.59 0.90
C GLY A 14 11.81 2.35 0.60
N ILE A 15 11.18 1.45 1.36
CA ILE A 15 9.75 1.15 1.20
C ILE A 15 8.91 2.39 1.44
N ILE A 16 9.12 3.06 2.57
CA ILE A 16 8.34 4.26 2.92
C ILE A 16 8.55 5.34 1.85
N ALA A 17 9.80 5.59 1.46
CA ALA A 17 10.12 6.64 0.50
C ALA A 17 9.43 6.40 -0.85
N LYS A 18 9.57 5.20 -1.40
CA LYS A 18 9.07 4.89 -2.75
C LYS A 18 7.55 4.83 -2.78
N VAL A 19 6.95 4.17 -1.81
CA VAL A 19 5.49 4.03 -1.78
C VAL A 19 4.84 5.38 -1.52
N SER A 20 5.32 6.13 -0.55
CA SER A 20 4.76 7.44 -0.21
C SER A 20 4.90 8.43 -1.36
N GLN A 21 6.04 8.42 -2.05
CA GLN A 21 6.25 9.30 -3.21
C GLN A 21 5.25 9.01 -4.31
N PHE A 22 5.04 7.73 -4.63
CA PHE A 22 4.08 7.35 -5.65
C PHE A 22 2.67 7.83 -5.28
N LEU A 23 2.25 7.58 -4.06
CA LEU A 23 0.92 7.97 -3.60
C LEU A 23 0.75 9.49 -3.66
N SER A 24 1.75 10.23 -3.25
CA SER A 24 1.72 11.69 -3.29
C SER A 24 1.60 12.21 -4.71
N GLU A 25 2.36 11.65 -5.64
CA GLU A 25 2.35 12.07 -7.05
C GLU A 25 0.99 11.87 -7.71
N HIS A 26 0.23 10.89 -7.26
CA HIS A 26 -1.07 10.59 -7.84
C HIS A 26 -2.24 11.06 -6.99
N LYS A 27 -1.98 11.96 -6.03
CA LYS A 27 -3.01 12.57 -5.19
C LYS A 27 -3.81 11.55 -4.40
N ILE A 28 -3.12 10.51 -3.96
CA ILE A 28 -3.73 9.48 -3.13
C ILE A 28 -3.45 9.82 -1.67
N ASN A 29 -4.50 10.03 -0.89
CA ASN A 29 -4.36 10.39 0.52
C ASN A 29 -4.16 9.15 1.38
N ILE A 30 -3.21 9.22 2.31
CA ILE A 30 -3.02 8.15 3.30
C ILE A 30 -3.88 8.50 4.50
N ALA A 31 -4.95 7.73 4.71
CA ALA A 31 -5.88 7.97 5.82
C ALA A 31 -5.38 7.37 7.12
N ASP A 32 -4.67 6.26 7.03
CA ASP A 32 -4.16 5.58 8.22
C ASP A 32 -2.96 4.73 7.82
N ILE A 33 -2.04 4.54 8.76
CA ILE A 33 -0.84 3.74 8.53
C ILE A 33 -0.45 3.04 9.83
N THR A 34 -0.14 1.74 9.73
CA THR A 34 0.39 0.97 10.84
C THR A 34 1.68 0.30 10.38
N GLN A 35 2.64 0.19 11.29
CA GLN A 35 3.95 -0.38 11.02
C GLN A 35 4.33 -1.30 12.15
N THR A 36 4.99 -2.40 11.80
CA THR A 36 5.53 -3.31 12.82
C THR A 36 6.75 -4.03 12.25
N ILE A 37 7.56 -4.58 13.14
CA ILE A 37 8.67 -5.45 12.78
C ILE A 37 8.29 -6.85 13.25
N LEU A 38 8.31 -7.80 12.33
CA LEU A 38 7.91 -9.16 12.61
C LEU A 38 8.95 -10.11 12.01
N SER A 39 9.64 -10.86 12.86
CA SER A 39 10.68 -11.80 12.44
C SER A 39 11.73 -11.14 11.56
N GLY A 40 12.15 -9.92 11.90
CA GLY A 40 13.16 -9.20 11.16
C GLY A 40 12.65 -8.50 9.90
N ASN A 41 11.39 -8.67 9.57
CA ASN A 41 10.79 -8.01 8.41
C ASN A 41 9.97 -6.81 8.84
N PHE A 42 10.03 -5.76 8.02
CA PHE A 42 9.19 -4.59 8.20
C PHE A 42 7.84 -4.88 7.53
N VAL A 43 6.77 -4.70 8.28
CA VAL A 43 5.40 -4.87 7.77
C VAL A 43 4.67 -3.54 7.91
N MET A 44 4.14 -3.05 6.81
CA MET A 44 3.42 -1.78 6.77
C MET A 44 2.04 -2.00 6.16
N ARG A 45 1.02 -1.46 6.79
CA ARG A 45 -0.34 -1.47 6.24
C ARG A 45 -0.84 -0.04 6.19
N MET A 46 -1.35 0.34 5.03
CA MET A 46 -1.88 1.68 4.83
C MET A 46 -3.30 1.62 4.31
N MET A 47 -4.18 2.46 4.88
CA MET A 47 -5.47 2.72 4.27
C MET A 47 -5.32 3.99 3.45
N VAL A 48 -5.65 3.93 2.16
CA VAL A 48 -5.50 5.04 1.25
C VAL A 48 -6.84 5.39 0.61
N GLU A 49 -6.99 6.68 0.31
CA GLU A 49 -8.21 7.20 -0.31
C GLU A 49 -7.92 7.64 -1.73
N LEU A 50 -8.69 7.12 -2.69
CA LEU A 50 -8.51 7.41 -4.10
C LEU A 50 -9.51 8.44 -4.63
N THR A 51 -10.27 9.10 -3.75
CA THR A 51 -11.31 10.05 -4.16
C THR A 51 -10.76 11.17 -5.04
N ALA A 52 -9.59 11.71 -4.69
CA ALA A 52 -8.96 12.79 -5.44
C ALA A 52 -7.86 12.29 -6.38
N SER A 53 -7.69 10.99 -6.49
CA SER A 53 -6.63 10.39 -7.28
C SER A 53 -6.85 10.54 -8.77
N ASP A 54 -5.76 10.69 -9.52
CA ASP A 54 -5.80 10.74 -10.97
C ASP A 54 -5.66 9.35 -11.60
N ILE A 55 -5.59 8.29 -10.79
CA ILE A 55 -5.51 6.91 -11.29
C ILE A 55 -6.58 6.05 -10.62
N SER A 56 -6.92 4.94 -11.28
CA SER A 56 -7.88 3.98 -10.76
C SER A 56 -7.19 3.00 -9.80
N ILE A 57 -7.98 2.20 -9.09
CA ILE A 57 -7.44 1.17 -8.21
C ILE A 57 -6.67 0.12 -9.01
N ASP A 58 -7.11 -0.18 -10.23
CA ASP A 58 -6.40 -1.14 -11.09
C ASP A 58 -5.04 -0.60 -11.52
N GLU A 59 -4.97 0.67 -11.85
CA GLU A 59 -3.70 1.32 -12.18
C GLU A 59 -2.78 1.36 -10.97
N LEU A 60 -3.34 1.61 -9.79
CA LEU A 60 -2.57 1.58 -8.55
C LEU A 60 -2.03 0.17 -8.29
N ARG A 61 -2.85 -0.85 -8.50
CA ARG A 61 -2.44 -2.24 -8.30
C ARG A 61 -1.25 -2.59 -9.22
N ASN A 62 -1.35 -2.20 -10.49
CA ASN A 62 -0.28 -2.45 -11.44
C ASN A 62 1.01 -1.72 -11.05
N ALA A 63 0.91 -0.50 -10.58
CA ALA A 63 2.07 0.27 -10.13
C ALA A 63 2.71 -0.36 -8.90
N MET A 64 1.91 -0.86 -7.97
CA MET A 64 2.42 -1.52 -6.77
C MET A 64 3.10 -2.84 -7.12
N GLU A 65 2.60 -3.58 -8.09
CA GLU A 65 3.26 -4.79 -8.58
C GLU A 65 4.63 -4.47 -9.16
N LYS A 66 4.73 -3.39 -9.91
CA LYS A 66 5.99 -2.96 -10.47
C LYS A 66 6.99 -2.58 -9.38
N LEU A 67 6.54 -1.82 -8.38
CA LEU A 67 7.39 -1.46 -7.25
C LEU A 67 7.83 -2.69 -6.47
N SER A 68 6.92 -3.64 -6.29
CA SER A 68 7.22 -4.90 -5.62
C SER A 68 8.39 -5.63 -6.30
N SER A 69 8.33 -5.74 -7.63
CA SER A 69 9.40 -6.35 -8.42
C SER A 69 10.71 -5.57 -8.32
N GLU A 70 10.63 -4.25 -8.46
CA GLU A 70 11.83 -3.40 -8.46
C GLU A 70 12.54 -3.41 -7.12
N MET A 71 11.79 -3.44 -6.04
CA MET A 71 12.35 -3.36 -4.69
C MET A 71 12.61 -4.72 -4.06
N GLY A 72 12.10 -5.79 -4.65
CA GLY A 72 12.22 -7.13 -4.06
C GLY A 72 11.43 -7.27 -2.77
N VAL A 73 10.25 -6.65 -2.70
CA VAL A 73 9.37 -6.72 -1.52
C VAL A 73 8.02 -7.25 -1.94
N GLU A 74 7.21 -7.66 -0.98
CA GLU A 74 5.82 -8.05 -1.25
C GLU A 74 4.92 -6.87 -1.01
N ILE A 75 4.10 -6.53 -2.03
CA ILE A 75 3.09 -5.49 -1.91
C ILE A 75 1.77 -6.07 -2.37
N ASN A 76 0.76 -5.99 -1.51
CA ASN A 76 -0.59 -6.40 -1.84
C ASN A 76 -1.51 -5.21 -1.71
N ILE A 77 -2.50 -5.14 -2.60
CA ILE A 77 -3.50 -4.10 -2.55
C ILE A 77 -4.88 -4.73 -2.62
N MET A 78 -5.79 -4.21 -1.82
CA MET A 78 -7.14 -4.75 -1.71
C MET A 78 -8.09 -3.58 -1.50
N SER A 79 -9.27 -3.61 -2.13
CA SER A 79 -10.26 -2.58 -1.85
C SER A 79 -10.70 -2.68 -0.39
N GLU A 80 -11.05 -1.55 0.21
CA GLU A 80 -11.53 -1.55 1.59
C GLU A 80 -12.75 -2.45 1.76
N LYS A 81 -13.61 -2.46 0.75
CA LYS A 81 -14.82 -3.26 0.77
C LYS A 81 -14.50 -4.76 0.90
N VAL A 82 -13.53 -5.23 0.14
CA VAL A 82 -13.10 -6.62 0.19
C VAL A 82 -12.41 -6.92 1.53
N PHE A 83 -11.54 -6.02 1.95
CA PHE A 83 -10.82 -6.17 3.22
C PHE A 83 -11.80 -6.28 4.39
N SER A 84 -12.79 -5.40 4.45
CA SER A 84 -13.80 -5.41 5.51
C SER A 84 -14.61 -6.69 5.51
N ALA A 85 -14.94 -7.22 4.34
CA ALA A 85 -15.68 -8.47 4.22
C ALA A 85 -14.87 -9.65 4.77
N MET A 86 -13.56 -9.64 4.55
CA MET A 86 -12.68 -10.70 5.01
C MET A 86 -12.38 -10.62 6.51
N HIS A 87 -12.51 -9.42 7.09
CA HIS A 87 -12.22 -9.18 8.51
C HIS A 87 -13.46 -9.24 9.38
N ARG A 88 -14.51 -9.85 8.90
CA ARG A 88 -15.73 -10.03 9.70
C ARG A 88 -15.46 -11.07 10.79
N VAL A 89 -15.85 -10.70 11.97
CA VAL A 89 -15.77 -11.57 13.13
C VAL A 89 -17.17 -12.03 13.48
#